data_19fae0845ff82142170505020d133a87
#
_entry.id   19fae0845ff82142170505020d133a87
#
_cell.length_a   1.000
_cell.length_b   1.000
_cell.length_c   1.000
_cell.angle_alpha   90.00
_cell.angle_beta   90.00
_cell.angle_gamma   90.00
#
_symmetry.space_group_name_H-M   'P 1'
#
loop_
_entity.id
_entity.type
_entity.pdbx_description
1 polymer ?
#
loop_
_entity_poly.entity_id
_entity_poly.type
_entity_poly.pdbx_seq_one_letter_code
_entity_poly.pdbx_strand_id
1 'polypeptide(L)'
;MYIQIINFRLKDVSEEDYAGLCDNLAPSYAAVPGLVQKIWLANSQTGTYGGVYVWRDKQAMEDFARTDLFNSVATHPNLDGVTSAEFDVLPGPTEVTNGLI
;
A
#
# COMPACT_ATOMS: atom_id res chain seq x y z
N MET A 1 -13.65 -7.64 -3.56
CA MET A 1 -12.39 -7.13 -2.97
C MET A 1 -11.22 -7.42 -3.90
N TYR A 2 -10.26 -6.53 -3.91
CA TYR A 2 -9.05 -6.66 -4.71
C TYR A 2 -7.85 -6.29 -3.82
N ILE A 3 -6.77 -7.05 -3.89
CA ILE A 3 -5.59 -6.84 -3.03
C ILE A 3 -4.42 -6.36 -3.87
N GLN A 4 -3.72 -5.34 -3.36
CA GLN A 4 -2.50 -4.85 -3.96
C GLN A 4 -1.42 -4.81 -2.89
N ILE A 5 -0.25 -5.34 -3.21
CA ILE A 5 0.91 -5.30 -2.33
C ILE A 5 2.00 -4.50 -3.03
N ILE A 6 2.36 -3.37 -2.43
CA ILE A 6 3.44 -2.53 -2.92
C ILE A 6 4.63 -2.71 -1.98
N ASN A 7 5.79 -2.99 -2.55
CA ASN A 7 7.04 -3.10 -1.80
C ASN A 7 8.11 -2.21 -2.42
N PHE A 8 9.03 -1.75 -1.58
CA PHE A 8 10.18 -0.95 -1.98
C PHE A 8 11.25 -1.00 -0.89
N ARG A 9 12.42 -0.44 -1.19
CA ARG A 9 13.50 -0.23 -0.25
C ARG A 9 13.61 1.25 0.06
N LEU A 10 14.14 1.58 1.24
CA LEU A 10 14.47 2.95 1.59
C LEU A 10 15.83 3.31 1.02
N LYS A 11 15.96 4.56 0.55
CA LYS A 11 17.20 5.11 0.03
C LYS A 11 17.47 6.46 0.68
N ASP A 12 18.61 6.58 1.34
CA ASP A 12 19.07 7.83 1.97
C ASP A 12 18.06 8.41 2.98
N VAL A 13 17.27 7.53 3.64
CA VAL A 13 16.32 7.90 4.67
C VAL A 13 16.27 6.80 5.72
N SER A 14 16.19 7.18 6.99
CA SER A 14 16.06 6.20 8.08
C SER A 14 14.65 5.64 8.17
N GLU A 15 14.50 4.47 8.80
CA GLU A 15 13.17 3.91 9.08
C GLU A 15 12.35 4.86 9.96
N GLU A 16 12.98 5.52 10.93
CA GLU A 16 12.31 6.46 11.81
C GLU A 16 11.72 7.65 11.02
N ASP A 17 12.51 8.24 10.12
CA ASP A 17 12.05 9.36 9.29
C ASP A 17 10.97 8.90 8.31
N TYR A 18 11.12 7.70 7.75
CA TYR A 18 10.11 7.11 6.88
C TYR A 18 8.79 6.88 7.64
N ALA A 19 8.85 6.35 8.86
CA ALA A 19 7.66 6.15 9.69
C ALA A 19 6.93 7.48 9.98
N GLY A 20 7.68 8.54 10.23
CA GLY A 20 7.11 9.88 10.40
C GLY A 20 6.39 10.37 9.15
N LEU A 21 6.97 10.12 7.97
CA LEU A 21 6.34 10.44 6.70
C LEU A 21 5.04 9.65 6.52
N CYS A 22 5.04 8.37 6.85
CA CYS A 22 3.85 7.52 6.79
C CYS A 22 2.73 8.06 7.69
N ASP A 23 3.06 8.44 8.93
CA ASP A 23 2.10 9.04 9.85
C ASP A 23 1.46 10.30 9.27
N ASN A 24 2.25 11.14 8.60
CA ASN A 24 1.75 12.34 7.96
C ASN A 24 0.85 12.06 6.76
N LEU A 25 1.12 10.98 6.02
CA LEU A 25 0.36 10.60 4.82
C LEU A 25 -0.89 9.78 5.13
N ALA A 26 -0.95 9.12 6.28
CA ALA A 26 -2.04 8.21 6.60
C ALA A 26 -3.43 8.82 6.45
N PRO A 27 -3.71 10.06 6.90
CA PRO A 27 -5.02 10.67 6.68
C PRO A 27 -5.40 10.82 5.21
N SER A 28 -4.44 11.12 4.34
CA SER A 28 -4.68 11.22 2.90
C SER A 28 -5.07 9.88 2.29
N TYR A 29 -4.43 8.80 2.74
CA TYR A 29 -4.78 7.45 2.33
C TYR A 29 -6.16 7.04 2.85
N ALA A 30 -6.49 7.40 4.09
CA ALA A 30 -7.80 7.10 4.66
C ALA A 30 -8.95 7.73 3.87
N ALA A 31 -8.67 8.81 3.14
CA ALA A 31 -9.66 9.52 2.32
C ALA A 31 -9.74 8.99 0.88
N VAL A 32 -8.91 8.02 0.48
CA VAL A 32 -8.91 7.50 -0.90
C VAL A 32 -10.18 6.71 -1.16
N PRO A 33 -10.97 7.08 -2.20
CA PRO A 33 -12.20 6.35 -2.53
C PRO A 33 -11.92 4.89 -2.85
N GLY A 34 -12.71 3.99 -2.24
CA GLY A 34 -12.61 2.55 -2.48
C GLY A 34 -11.47 1.85 -1.78
N LEU A 35 -10.62 2.56 -1.05
CA LEU A 35 -9.62 1.93 -0.18
C LEU A 35 -10.33 1.49 1.11
N VAL A 36 -10.49 0.18 1.28
CA VAL A 36 -11.16 -0.41 2.44
C VAL A 36 -10.22 -0.45 3.63
N GLN A 37 -8.97 -0.85 3.38
CA GLN A 37 -7.97 -1.01 4.42
C GLN A 37 -6.58 -0.87 3.81
N LYS A 38 -5.66 -0.28 4.55
CA LYS A 38 -4.25 -0.28 4.21
C LYS A 38 -3.44 -0.69 5.43
N ILE A 39 -2.55 -1.66 5.25
CA ILE A 39 -1.60 -2.09 6.27
C ILE A 39 -0.22 -1.66 5.81
N TRP A 40 0.48 -0.90 6.63
CA TRP A 40 1.82 -0.39 6.34
C TRP A 40 2.85 -1.42 6.78
N LEU A 41 3.78 -1.78 5.89
CA LEU A 41 4.73 -2.88 6.10
C LEU A 41 6.13 -2.36 6.40
N ALA A 42 6.81 -3.04 7.31
CA ALA A 42 8.20 -2.76 7.64
C ALA A 42 8.96 -4.07 7.91
N ASN A 43 10.14 -4.19 7.33
CA ASN A 43 11.07 -5.28 7.63
C ASN A 43 12.49 -4.73 7.59
N SER A 44 13.03 -4.38 8.76
CA SER A 44 14.36 -3.80 8.88
C SER A 44 15.47 -4.81 8.56
N GLN A 45 15.22 -6.11 8.71
CA GLN A 45 16.19 -7.14 8.42
C GLN A 45 16.46 -7.28 6.93
N THR A 46 15.40 -7.24 6.12
CA THR A 46 15.51 -7.32 4.66
C THR A 46 15.61 -5.95 3.99
N GLY A 47 15.31 -4.88 4.73
CA GLY A 47 15.24 -3.54 4.18
C GLY A 47 14.01 -3.33 3.28
N THR A 48 12.95 -4.10 3.47
CA THR A 48 11.75 -4.05 2.63
C THR A 48 10.61 -3.38 3.37
N TYR A 49 9.98 -2.42 2.72
CA TYR A 49 8.86 -1.62 3.25
C TYR A 49 7.74 -1.61 2.22
N GLY A 50 6.61 -1.04 2.57
CA GLY A 50 5.51 -0.93 1.63
C GLY A 50 4.16 -0.97 2.31
N GLY A 51 3.17 -1.54 1.62
CA GLY A 51 1.81 -1.64 2.14
C GLY A 51 1.00 -2.73 1.48
N VAL A 52 0.07 -3.26 2.25
CA VAL A 52 -1.00 -4.11 1.74
C VAL A 52 -2.25 -3.24 1.62
N TYR A 53 -2.76 -3.14 0.40
CA TYR A 53 -3.95 -2.35 0.10
C TYR A 53 -5.11 -3.30 -0.13
N VAL A 54 -6.18 -3.11 0.60
CA VAL A 54 -7.45 -3.82 0.36
C VAL A 54 -8.38 -2.84 -0.33
N TRP A 55 -8.67 -3.11 -1.61
CA TRP A 55 -9.53 -2.28 -2.43
C TRP A 55 -10.94 -2.87 -2.53
N ARG A 56 -11.95 -2.01 -2.61
CA ARG A 56 -13.33 -2.45 -2.87
C ARG A 56 -13.40 -3.26 -4.16
N ASP A 57 -12.71 -2.80 -5.21
CA ASP A 57 -12.62 -3.45 -6.51
C ASP A 57 -11.36 -2.99 -7.23
N LYS A 58 -11.08 -3.62 -8.38
CA LYS A 58 -9.92 -3.28 -9.22
C LYS A 58 -9.99 -1.85 -9.76
N GLN A 59 -11.19 -1.37 -10.07
CA GLN A 59 -11.38 -0.01 -10.59
C GLN A 59 -10.91 1.04 -9.59
N ALA A 60 -11.19 0.84 -8.30
CA ALA A 60 -10.74 1.77 -7.26
C ALA A 60 -9.20 1.85 -7.21
N MET A 61 -8.53 0.71 -7.36
CA MET A 61 -7.07 0.67 -7.46
C MET A 61 -6.56 1.42 -8.69
N GLU A 62 -7.19 1.20 -9.84
CA GLU A 62 -6.79 1.85 -11.09
C GLU A 62 -7.01 3.37 -11.01
N ASP A 63 -8.10 3.80 -10.39
CA ASP A 63 -8.37 5.23 -10.18
C ASP A 63 -7.32 5.87 -9.27
N PHE A 64 -6.92 5.17 -8.20
CA PHE A 64 -5.87 5.64 -7.31
C PHE A 64 -4.54 5.81 -8.05
N ALA A 65 -4.21 4.91 -8.98
CA ALA A 65 -2.98 4.97 -9.76
C ALA A 65 -2.84 6.26 -10.60
N ARG A 66 -3.93 6.98 -10.81
CA ARG A 66 -3.96 8.24 -11.55
C ARG A 66 -3.86 9.47 -10.66
N THR A 67 -3.78 9.28 -9.34
CA THR A 67 -3.73 10.40 -8.40
C THR A 67 -2.32 10.94 -8.20
N ASP A 68 -2.23 12.19 -7.78
CA ASP A 68 -0.95 12.81 -7.39
C ASP A 68 -0.34 12.09 -6.19
N LEU A 69 -1.17 11.61 -5.26
CA LEU A 69 -0.72 10.86 -4.10
C LEU A 69 0.04 9.60 -4.52
N PHE A 70 -0.52 8.80 -5.43
CA PHE A 70 0.17 7.62 -5.95
C PHE A 70 1.46 8.01 -6.66
N ASN A 71 1.40 9.01 -7.53
CA ASN A 71 2.56 9.44 -8.31
C ASN A 71 3.69 9.94 -7.41
N SER A 72 3.37 10.64 -6.34
CA SER A 72 4.37 11.14 -5.39
C SER A 72 5.13 10.00 -4.69
N VAL A 73 4.46 8.89 -4.41
CA VAL A 73 5.09 7.69 -3.83
C VAL A 73 5.89 6.93 -4.89
N ALA A 74 5.31 6.71 -6.07
CA ALA A 74 5.96 5.94 -7.14
C ALA A 74 7.25 6.59 -7.64
N THR A 75 7.36 7.92 -7.55
CA THR A 75 8.53 8.68 -8.00
C THR A 75 9.36 9.28 -6.86
N HIS A 76 9.06 8.92 -5.62
CA HIS A 76 9.76 9.50 -4.47
C HIS A 76 11.24 9.11 -4.47
N PRO A 77 12.17 10.07 -4.34
CA PRO A 77 13.60 9.79 -4.45
C PRO A 77 14.16 8.90 -3.33
N ASN A 78 13.48 8.81 -2.20
CA ASN A 78 13.88 7.97 -1.06
C ASN A 78 13.28 6.57 -1.10
N LEU A 79 12.49 6.23 -2.14
CA LEU A 79 11.90 4.91 -2.33
C LEU A 79 12.50 4.29 -3.59
N ASP A 80 13.15 3.13 -3.43
CA ASP A 80 13.86 2.46 -4.50
C ASP A 80 13.25 1.09 -4.77
N GLY A 81 13.27 0.66 -6.04
CA GLY A 81 12.80 -0.66 -6.41
C GLY A 81 11.31 -0.90 -6.16
N VAL A 82 10.46 0.10 -6.40
CA VAL A 82 9.02 -0.01 -6.17
C VAL A 82 8.43 -1.10 -7.05
N THR A 83 7.76 -2.07 -6.42
CA THR A 83 7.05 -3.16 -7.10
C THR A 83 5.61 -3.19 -6.66
N SER A 84 4.73 -3.70 -7.52
CA SER A 84 3.31 -3.89 -7.23
C SER A 84 2.88 -5.29 -7.65
N ALA A 85 2.25 -6.02 -6.74
CA ALA A 85 1.61 -7.30 -7.02
C ALA A 85 0.12 -7.18 -6.73
N GLU A 86 -0.71 -7.77 -7.59
CA GLU A 86 -2.16 -7.59 -7.56
C GLU A 86 -2.86 -8.94 -7.57
N PHE A 87 -3.95 -9.03 -6.81
CA PHE A 87 -4.65 -10.30 -6.60
C PHE A 87 -6.15 -10.11 -6.49
N ASP A 88 -6.91 -10.97 -7.15
CA ASP A 88 -8.30 -11.17 -6.81
C ASP A 88 -8.39 -11.95 -5.48
N VAL A 89 -9.55 -11.91 -4.87
CA VAL A 89 -9.85 -12.63 -3.62
C VAL A 89 -10.75 -13.81 -3.93
N LEU A 90 -10.42 -14.99 -3.38
CA LEU A 90 -11.31 -16.14 -3.40
C LEU A 90 -12.33 -15.99 -2.26
N PRO A 91 -13.59 -15.64 -2.55
CA PRO A 91 -14.51 -15.23 -1.48
C PRO A 91 -14.89 -16.36 -0.52
N GLY A 92 -15.07 -17.57 -1.00
CA GLY A 92 -15.49 -18.70 -0.17
C GLY A 92 -14.54 -18.98 0.99
N PRO A 93 -13.28 -19.41 0.70
CA PRO A 93 -12.33 -19.70 1.77
C PRO A 93 -11.96 -18.45 2.60
N THR A 94 -11.93 -17.30 1.96
CA THR A 94 -11.61 -16.03 2.65
C THR A 94 -12.64 -15.71 3.71
N GLU A 95 -13.93 -15.93 3.43
CA GLU A 95 -14.99 -15.75 4.42
C GLU A 95 -14.83 -16.68 5.61
N VAL A 96 -14.53 -17.96 5.36
CA VAL A 96 -14.33 -18.96 6.42
C VAL A 96 -13.22 -18.56 7.38
N THR A 97 -12.16 -17.93 6.87
CA THR A 97 -11.02 -17.51 7.67
C THR A 97 -11.11 -16.06 8.13
N ASN A 98 -12.27 -15.44 8.05
CA ASN A 98 -12.54 -14.05 8.47
C ASN A 98 -11.72 -13.00 7.71
N GLY A 99 -11.41 -13.27 6.45
CA GLY A 99 -10.64 -12.33 5.63
C GLY A 99 -11.50 -11.29 4.89
N LEU A 100 -12.83 -11.43 4.89
CA LEU A 100 -13.72 -10.42 4.30
C LEU A 100 -13.96 -9.29 5.30
N ILE A 101 -13.81 -8.09 4.83
CA ILE A 101 -13.92 -6.87 5.63
C ILE A 101 -15.17 -6.09 5.24
#